data_1b1eb068a62a8bb744ccd879d0d1c810
#
_entry.id   1b1eb068a62a8bb744ccd879d0d1c810
#
_cell.length_a   1.000
_cell.length_b   1.000
_cell.length_c   1.000
_cell.angle_alpha   90.00
_cell.angle_beta   90.00
_cell.angle_gamma   90.00
#
_symmetry.space_group_name_H-M   'P 1'
#
loop_
_entity.id
_entity.type
_entity.pdbx_description
1 polymer ?
#
loop_
_entity_poly.entity_id
_entity_poly.type
_entity_poly.pdbx_seq_one_letter_code
_entity_poly.pdbx_strand_id
1 'polypeptide(L)'
;MRAGIRTVQKISSTRAFARLAPHVIPALDRAVHRLTRGKVLLSAQMLPGLVLTARGARTGLPRRTPLACMPEEATGTWILVGSNFGRPGHPAWTGNLLAHPEAEISWRGGDVPVRAELLTGAERTAAWQAALAFWPPYAAYQARVEREIRLFRLTRRDADGG
;
A
#
# COMPACT_ATOMS: atom_id res chain seq x y z
N MET A 1 2.68 -22.87 -7.19
CA MET A 1 2.82 -21.43 -6.94
C MET A 1 1.81 -20.57 -7.72
N ARG A 2 1.65 -20.76 -9.04
CA ARG A 2 0.66 -19.99 -9.84
C ARG A 2 -0.80 -20.23 -9.45
N ALA A 3 -1.18 -21.46 -9.07
CA ALA A 3 -2.55 -21.79 -8.65
C ALA A 3 -2.97 -21.11 -7.35
N GLY A 4 -2.08 -21.03 -6.37
CA GLY A 4 -2.36 -20.37 -5.09
C GLY A 4 -2.59 -18.87 -5.23
N ILE A 5 -1.81 -18.20 -6.09
CA ILE A 5 -1.96 -16.76 -6.35
C ILE A 5 -3.33 -16.46 -6.99
N ARG A 6 -3.76 -17.27 -7.96
CA ARG A 6 -5.09 -17.09 -8.60
C ARG A 6 -6.23 -17.26 -7.60
N THR A 7 -6.12 -18.23 -6.68
CA THR A 7 -7.12 -18.45 -5.65
C THR A 7 -7.21 -17.27 -4.68
N VAL A 8 -6.06 -16.76 -4.22
CA VAL A 8 -5.99 -15.57 -3.37
C VAL A 8 -6.56 -14.35 -4.07
N GLN A 9 -6.24 -14.15 -5.35
CA GLN A 9 -6.78 -13.04 -6.14
C GLN A 9 -8.31 -13.12 -6.26
N LYS A 10 -8.86 -14.32 -6.47
CA LYS A 10 -10.31 -14.53 -6.56
C LYS A 10 -11.01 -14.27 -5.22
N ILE A 11 -10.43 -14.73 -4.11
CA ILE A 11 -10.95 -14.49 -2.77
C ILE A 11 -10.89 -13.00 -2.43
N SER A 12 -9.77 -12.33 -2.73
CA SER A 12 -9.58 -10.91 -2.42
C SER A 12 -10.56 -9.99 -3.15
N SER A 13 -11.15 -10.44 -4.26
CA SER A 13 -12.13 -9.65 -4.99
C SER A 13 -13.57 -9.80 -4.48
N THR A 14 -13.82 -10.65 -3.49
CA THR A 14 -15.15 -10.81 -2.90
C THR A 14 -15.52 -9.65 -1.97
N ARG A 15 -16.83 -9.35 -1.87
CA ARG A 15 -17.33 -8.30 -0.96
C ARG A 15 -17.06 -8.62 0.51
N ALA A 16 -17.15 -9.89 0.90
CA ALA A 16 -16.86 -10.32 2.26
C ALA A 16 -15.39 -10.05 2.61
N PHE A 17 -14.46 -10.39 1.73
CA PHE A 17 -13.05 -10.10 1.90
C PHE A 17 -12.79 -8.60 1.99
N ALA A 18 -13.45 -7.79 1.14
CA ALA A 18 -13.32 -6.33 1.17
C ALA A 18 -13.76 -5.71 2.50
N ARG A 19 -14.72 -6.33 3.22
CA ARG A 19 -15.17 -5.86 4.54
C ARG A 19 -14.21 -6.24 5.66
N LEU A 20 -13.64 -7.43 5.62
CA LEU A 20 -12.83 -8.00 6.71
C LEU A 20 -11.33 -7.74 6.54
N ALA A 21 -10.82 -7.78 5.32
CA ALA A 21 -9.40 -7.67 5.05
C ALA A 21 -8.74 -6.39 5.59
N PRO A 22 -9.38 -5.19 5.57
CA PRO A 22 -8.77 -3.99 6.14
C PRO A 22 -8.44 -4.09 7.63
N HIS A 23 -9.12 -4.98 8.36
CA HIS A 23 -8.91 -5.18 9.79
C HIS A 23 -8.06 -6.42 10.08
N VAL A 24 -8.32 -7.52 9.35
CA VAL A 24 -7.71 -8.83 9.61
C VAL A 24 -6.29 -8.91 9.07
N ILE A 25 -6.03 -8.52 7.83
CA ILE A 25 -4.70 -8.66 7.21
C ILE A 25 -3.66 -7.81 7.93
N PRO A 26 -3.89 -6.51 8.23
CA PRO A 26 -2.93 -5.72 8.99
C PRO A 26 -2.69 -6.24 10.40
N ALA A 27 -3.72 -6.80 11.05
CA ALA A 27 -3.59 -7.39 12.37
C ALA A 27 -2.74 -8.65 12.34
N LEU A 28 -2.95 -9.53 11.36
CA LEU A 28 -2.16 -10.75 11.17
C LEU A 28 -0.72 -10.41 10.79
N ASP A 29 -0.49 -9.45 9.92
CA ASP A 29 0.86 -9.02 9.56
C ASP A 29 1.61 -8.47 10.77
N ARG A 30 0.95 -7.69 11.62
CA ARG A 30 1.56 -7.19 12.87
C ARG A 30 1.90 -8.32 13.84
N ALA A 31 1.02 -9.32 13.97
CA ALA A 31 1.26 -10.48 14.82
C ALA A 31 2.44 -11.31 14.31
N VAL A 32 2.47 -11.61 13.02
CA VAL A 32 3.57 -12.34 12.39
C VAL A 32 4.87 -11.54 12.49
N HIS A 33 4.81 -10.23 12.29
CA HIS A 33 5.98 -9.34 12.45
C HIS A 33 6.56 -9.40 13.86
N ARG A 34 5.72 -9.39 14.90
CA ARG A 34 6.15 -9.52 16.29
C ARG A 34 6.80 -10.88 16.57
N LEU A 35 6.19 -11.97 16.07
CA LEU A 35 6.66 -13.33 16.27
C LEU A 35 7.98 -13.62 15.54
N THR A 36 8.17 -13.05 14.37
CA THR A 36 9.33 -13.28 13.51
C THR A 36 10.37 -12.16 13.55
N ARG A 37 10.19 -11.18 14.45
CA ARG A 37 11.04 -9.99 14.56
C ARG A 37 11.18 -9.23 13.23
N GLY A 38 10.09 -9.11 12.50
CA GLY A 38 10.04 -8.37 11.24
C GLY A 38 10.61 -9.11 10.03
N LYS A 39 10.93 -10.39 10.16
CA LYS A 39 11.48 -11.17 9.04
C LYS A 39 10.43 -11.60 8.02
N VAL A 40 9.17 -11.75 8.46
CA VAL A 40 8.07 -12.23 7.61
C VAL A 40 6.85 -11.36 7.81
N LEU A 41 6.26 -10.88 6.71
CA LEU A 41 4.92 -10.30 6.67
C LEU A 41 4.02 -11.27 5.91
N LEU A 42 2.81 -11.52 6.43
CA LEU A 42 1.88 -12.47 5.81
C LEU A 42 1.48 -12.03 4.40
N SER A 43 1.19 -10.74 4.22
CA SER A 43 0.86 -10.16 2.92
C SER A 43 2.02 -10.22 1.92
N ALA A 44 3.27 -10.22 2.38
CA ALA A 44 4.45 -10.28 1.52
C ALA A 44 4.61 -11.64 0.82
N GLN A 45 3.93 -12.69 1.29
CA GLN A 45 3.87 -13.97 0.58
C GLN A 45 2.95 -13.93 -0.64
N MET A 46 2.04 -12.96 -0.68
CA MET A 46 1.07 -12.76 -1.77
C MET A 46 1.45 -11.57 -2.64
N LEU A 47 1.86 -10.48 -2.01
CA LEU A 47 2.32 -9.23 -2.63
C LEU A 47 3.51 -8.70 -1.85
N PRO A 48 4.45 -8.01 -2.50
CA PRO A 48 5.47 -7.27 -1.79
C PRO A 48 4.82 -6.29 -0.81
N GLY A 49 5.37 -6.19 0.38
CA GLY A 49 4.82 -5.34 1.44
C GLY A 49 5.88 -4.45 2.07
N LEU A 50 5.42 -3.35 2.62
CA LEU A 50 6.22 -2.43 3.42
C LEU A 50 5.41 -1.96 4.62
N VAL A 51 6.08 -1.33 5.57
CA VAL A 51 5.40 -0.59 6.64
C VAL A 51 5.59 0.89 6.39
N LEU A 52 4.47 1.59 6.18
CA LEU A 52 4.46 3.04 6.03
C LEU A 52 4.36 3.68 7.41
N THR A 53 5.28 4.59 7.72
CA THR A 53 5.18 5.48 8.88
C THR A 53 4.93 6.89 8.37
N ALA A 54 3.68 7.33 8.48
CA ALA A 54 3.23 8.65 8.05
C ALA A 54 2.76 9.48 9.25
N ARG A 55 2.77 10.79 9.10
CA ARG A 55 2.23 11.71 10.10
C ARG A 55 0.70 11.77 10.01
N GLY A 56 0.02 11.58 11.13
CA GLY A 56 -1.43 11.74 11.21
C GLY A 56 -1.85 13.14 10.77
N ALA A 57 -2.81 13.24 9.85
CA ALA A 57 -3.26 14.51 9.29
C ALA A 57 -3.81 15.48 10.35
N ARG A 58 -4.44 14.93 11.40
CA ARG A 58 -5.05 15.74 12.48
C ARG A 58 -4.15 15.92 13.68
N THR A 59 -3.41 14.87 14.07
CA THR A 59 -2.64 14.85 15.32
C THR A 59 -1.17 15.16 15.13
N GLY A 60 -0.63 14.98 13.91
CA GLY A 60 0.81 15.05 13.62
C GLY A 60 1.62 13.89 14.21
N LEU A 61 0.96 12.93 14.86
CA LEU A 61 1.62 11.77 15.47
C LEU A 61 1.94 10.71 14.43
N PRO A 62 3.05 9.95 14.60
CA PRO A 62 3.39 8.87 13.69
C PRO A 62 2.31 7.79 13.65
N ARG A 63 1.95 7.36 12.43
CA ARG A 63 0.99 6.28 12.17
C ARG A 63 1.66 5.22 11.31
N ARG A 64 1.76 4.03 11.82
CA ARG A 64 2.37 2.88 11.13
C ARG A 64 1.29 2.02 10.49
N THR A 65 1.42 1.74 9.21
CA THR A 65 0.46 0.95 8.44
C THR A 65 1.19 -0.06 7.55
N PRO A 66 0.99 -1.36 7.74
CA PRO A 66 1.45 -2.37 6.79
C PRO A 66 0.65 -2.27 5.50
N LEU A 67 1.33 -2.20 4.37
CA LEU A 67 0.72 -2.02 3.06
C LEU A 67 1.37 -2.93 2.03
N ALA A 68 0.56 -3.45 1.10
CA ALA A 68 1.08 -3.98 -0.14
C ALA A 68 1.62 -2.82 -0.99
N CYS A 69 2.68 -3.06 -1.72
CA CYS A 69 3.27 -2.07 -2.63
C CYS A 69 3.65 -2.71 -3.95
N MET A 70 3.75 -1.86 -4.97
CA MET A 70 4.32 -2.24 -6.26
C MET A 70 5.69 -1.55 -6.40
N PRO A 71 6.79 -2.29 -6.23
CA PRO A 71 8.12 -1.74 -6.44
C PRO A 71 8.35 -1.41 -7.92
N GLU A 72 8.95 -0.26 -8.19
CA GLU A 72 9.42 0.15 -9.51
C GLU A 72 10.95 0.01 -9.53
N GLU A 73 11.42 -1.19 -9.88
CA GLU A 73 12.86 -1.54 -9.76
C GLU A 73 13.77 -0.63 -10.59
N ALA A 74 13.30 -0.20 -11.77
CA ALA A 74 14.09 0.67 -12.66
C ALA A 74 14.42 2.03 -12.05
N THR A 75 13.56 2.56 -11.19
CA THR A 75 13.70 3.89 -10.58
C THR A 75 13.98 3.86 -9.08
N GLY A 76 13.84 2.69 -8.44
CA GLY A 76 13.97 2.55 -7.00
C GLY A 76 12.86 3.27 -6.22
N THR A 77 11.68 3.34 -6.80
CA THR A 77 10.47 3.94 -6.22
C THR A 77 9.42 2.88 -5.92
N TRP A 78 8.32 3.27 -5.27
CA TRP A 78 7.23 2.38 -4.93
C TRP A 78 5.91 3.03 -5.25
N ILE A 79 4.95 2.24 -5.75
CA ILE A 79 3.56 2.65 -5.91
C ILE A 79 2.72 2.07 -4.78
N LEU A 80 1.97 2.93 -4.11
CA LEU A 80 0.93 2.54 -3.16
C LEU A 80 -0.44 2.81 -3.75
N VAL A 81 -1.34 1.83 -3.63
CA VAL A 81 -2.69 1.90 -4.15
C VAL A 81 -3.68 2.00 -2.99
N GLY A 82 -4.36 3.12 -2.88
CA GLY A 82 -5.35 3.41 -1.84
C GLY A 82 -6.71 2.76 -2.10
N SER A 83 -6.74 1.47 -2.43
CA SER A 83 -7.96 0.76 -2.80
C SER A 83 -8.91 0.55 -1.64
N ASN A 84 -8.41 0.40 -0.41
CA ASN A 84 -9.20 0.07 0.78
C ASN A 84 -10.12 -1.15 0.53
N PHE A 85 -9.68 -2.09 -0.30
CA PHE A 85 -10.42 -3.28 -0.72
C PHE A 85 -11.78 -2.98 -1.36
N GLY A 86 -11.94 -1.81 -1.98
CA GLY A 86 -13.19 -1.36 -2.59
C GLY A 86 -14.24 -0.88 -1.59
N ARG A 87 -13.85 -0.50 -0.38
CA ARG A 87 -14.74 0.19 0.58
C ARG A 87 -15.00 1.62 0.15
N PRO A 88 -16.16 2.22 0.55
CA PRO A 88 -16.53 3.57 0.10
C PRO A 88 -15.54 4.67 0.44
N GLY A 89 -14.91 4.62 1.61
CA GLY A 89 -13.97 5.64 2.06
C GLY A 89 -12.54 5.41 1.59
N HIS A 90 -11.77 6.48 1.44
CA HIS A 90 -10.33 6.38 1.29
C HIS A 90 -9.68 5.82 2.56
N PRO A 91 -8.61 5.02 2.45
CA PRO A 91 -7.83 4.64 3.64
C PRO A 91 -7.24 5.88 4.31
N ALA A 92 -7.20 5.88 5.63
CA ALA A 92 -6.70 7.02 6.41
C ALA A 92 -5.27 7.43 6.04
N TRP A 93 -4.40 6.48 5.72
CA TRP A 93 -3.02 6.76 5.36
C TRP A 93 -2.89 7.64 4.10
N THR A 94 -3.85 7.59 3.18
CA THR A 94 -3.83 8.45 1.99
C THR A 94 -4.06 9.92 2.36
N GLY A 95 -4.97 10.19 3.28
CA GLY A 95 -5.19 11.54 3.82
C GLY A 95 -3.98 12.05 4.59
N ASN A 96 -3.30 11.18 5.32
CA ASN A 96 -2.07 11.53 6.03
C ASN A 96 -0.97 11.94 5.06
N LEU A 97 -0.77 11.21 3.97
CA LEU A 97 0.23 11.56 2.95
C LEU A 97 -0.12 12.83 2.17
N LEU A 98 -1.41 13.13 1.99
CA LEU A 98 -1.83 14.39 1.38
C LEU A 98 -1.51 15.58 2.28
N ALA A 99 -1.71 15.44 3.59
CA ALA A 99 -1.40 16.48 4.56
C ALA A 99 0.10 16.62 4.82
N HIS A 100 0.79 15.49 4.90
CA HIS A 100 2.22 15.40 5.22
C HIS A 100 2.91 14.42 4.25
N PRO A 101 3.40 14.90 3.09
CA PRO A 101 3.96 14.02 2.06
C PRO A 101 5.31 13.40 2.41
N GLU A 102 6.02 13.91 3.41
CA GLU A 102 7.24 13.29 3.90
C GLU A 102 6.92 12.18 4.88
N ALA A 103 7.47 11.00 4.63
CA ALA A 103 7.20 9.80 5.39
C ALA A 103 8.44 8.90 5.46
N GLU A 104 8.30 7.77 6.08
CA GLU A 104 9.33 6.73 6.14
C GLU A 104 8.68 5.38 5.80
N ILE A 105 9.42 4.52 5.16
CA ILE A 105 9.01 3.14 4.94
C ILE A 105 10.03 2.17 5.52
N SER A 106 9.55 1.08 6.09
CA SER A 106 10.37 -0.08 6.39
C SER A 106 10.28 -1.03 5.22
N TRP A 107 11.38 -1.22 4.53
CA TRP A 107 11.48 -2.00 3.30
C TRP A 107 12.69 -2.92 3.35
N ARG A 108 12.46 -4.23 3.18
CA ARG A 108 13.53 -5.26 3.15
C ARG A 108 14.55 -5.13 4.29
N GLY A 109 14.05 -4.88 5.52
CA GLY A 109 14.86 -4.79 6.73
C GLY A 109 15.56 -3.46 6.97
N GLY A 110 15.31 -2.45 6.15
CA GLY A 110 15.85 -1.10 6.32
C GLY A 110 14.76 -0.03 6.35
N ASP A 111 15.04 1.07 7.03
CA ASP A 111 14.16 2.24 7.05
C ASP A 111 14.63 3.24 6.00
N VAL A 112 13.69 3.71 5.19
CA VAL A 112 13.96 4.58 4.05
C VAL A 112 13.08 5.82 4.16
N PRO A 113 13.66 7.03 4.28
CA PRO A 113 12.89 8.26 4.18
C PRO A 113 12.41 8.45 2.74
N VAL A 114 11.14 8.81 2.60
CA VAL A 114 10.48 8.96 1.30
C VAL A 114 9.65 10.23 1.25
N ARG A 115 9.37 10.67 0.03
CA ARG A 115 8.37 11.68 -0.27
C ARG A 115 7.28 11.06 -1.12
N ALA A 116 6.03 11.25 -0.70
CA ALA A 116 4.86 10.76 -1.41
C ALA A 116 4.33 11.81 -2.39
N GLU A 117 3.98 11.36 -3.58
CA GLU A 117 3.33 12.18 -4.60
C GLU A 117 2.04 11.51 -5.05
N LEU A 118 0.93 12.25 -4.96
CA LEU A 118 -0.33 11.79 -5.53
C LEU A 118 -0.24 11.84 -7.05
N LEU A 119 -0.39 10.70 -7.71
CA LEU A 119 -0.32 10.62 -9.15
C LEU A 119 -1.62 11.11 -9.79
N THR A 120 -1.49 11.89 -10.86
CA THR A 120 -2.59 12.45 -11.64
C THR A 120 -2.29 12.36 -13.14
N GLY A 121 -3.30 12.54 -13.97
CA GLY A 121 -3.12 12.60 -15.41
C GLY A 121 -2.50 11.34 -16.04
N ALA A 122 -1.60 11.54 -16.98
CA ALA A 122 -0.96 10.45 -17.73
C ALA A 122 -0.11 9.52 -16.82
N GLU A 123 0.57 10.07 -15.81
CA GLU A 123 1.35 9.28 -14.86
C GLU A 123 0.45 8.35 -14.04
N ARG A 124 -0.70 8.86 -13.60
CA ARG A 124 -1.68 8.02 -12.89
C ARG A 124 -2.21 6.92 -13.79
N THR A 125 -2.56 7.24 -15.02
CA THR A 125 -3.08 6.25 -15.99
C THR A 125 -2.06 5.12 -16.21
N ALA A 126 -0.80 5.45 -16.42
CA ALA A 126 0.27 4.47 -16.59
C ALA A 126 0.46 3.60 -15.34
N ALA A 127 0.49 4.23 -14.16
CA ALA A 127 0.63 3.52 -12.89
C ALA A 127 -0.58 2.62 -12.59
N TRP A 128 -1.79 3.07 -12.93
CA TRP A 128 -3.01 2.28 -12.77
C TRP A 128 -2.99 1.03 -13.66
N GLN A 129 -2.59 1.16 -14.93
CA GLN A 129 -2.46 0.02 -15.83
C GLN A 129 -1.41 -0.98 -15.31
N ALA A 130 -0.28 -0.49 -14.82
CA ALA A 130 0.73 -1.33 -14.21
C ALA A 130 0.21 -2.04 -12.94
N ALA A 131 -0.55 -1.34 -12.10
CA ALA A 131 -1.16 -1.90 -10.90
C ALA A 131 -2.19 -2.99 -11.23
N LEU A 132 -3.00 -2.81 -12.26
CA LEU A 132 -3.96 -3.81 -12.73
C LEU A 132 -3.26 -5.08 -13.23
N ALA A 133 -2.15 -4.93 -13.93
CA ALA A 133 -1.34 -6.07 -14.39
C ALA A 133 -0.67 -6.78 -13.20
N PHE A 134 -0.23 -6.04 -12.20
CA PHE A 134 0.42 -6.54 -11.00
C PHE A 134 -0.55 -7.25 -10.06
N TRP A 135 -1.73 -6.65 -9.83
CA TRP A 135 -2.78 -7.19 -8.95
C TRP A 135 -4.16 -6.96 -9.57
N PRO A 136 -4.64 -7.88 -10.43
CA PRO A 136 -5.93 -7.72 -11.13
C PRO A 136 -7.15 -7.42 -10.26
N PRO A 137 -7.26 -7.88 -8.98
CA PRO A 137 -8.38 -7.52 -8.12
C PRO A 137 -8.61 -6.02 -7.90
N TYR A 138 -7.64 -5.16 -8.17
CA TYR A 138 -7.84 -3.71 -8.11
C TYR A 138 -8.98 -3.22 -9.02
N ALA A 139 -9.19 -3.87 -10.17
CA ALA A 139 -10.31 -3.55 -11.05
C ALA A 139 -11.67 -3.76 -10.36
N ALA A 140 -11.83 -4.86 -9.62
CA ALA A 140 -13.04 -5.15 -8.85
C ALA A 140 -13.24 -4.13 -7.71
N TYR A 141 -12.17 -3.70 -7.07
CA TYR A 141 -12.24 -2.69 -6.00
C TYR A 141 -12.68 -1.33 -6.57
N GLN A 142 -12.12 -0.89 -7.69
CA GLN A 142 -12.54 0.36 -8.35
C GLN A 142 -13.99 0.30 -8.81
N ALA A 143 -14.45 -0.83 -9.31
CA ALA A 143 -15.84 -1.01 -9.77
C ALA A 143 -16.88 -0.88 -8.64
N ARG A 144 -16.47 -1.04 -7.37
CA ARG A 144 -17.37 -0.95 -6.20
C ARG A 144 -17.54 0.47 -5.65
N VAL A 145 -16.71 1.41 -6.08
CA VAL A 145 -16.69 2.76 -5.53
C VAL A 145 -16.77 3.78 -6.64
N GLU A 146 -17.41 4.91 -6.34
CA GLU A 146 -17.47 6.06 -7.26
C GLU A 146 -16.22 6.93 -7.17
N ARG A 147 -15.56 6.95 -6.00
CA ARG A 147 -14.33 7.68 -5.82
C ARG A 147 -13.20 7.13 -6.69
N GLU A 148 -12.33 7.99 -7.17
CA GLU A 148 -11.10 7.57 -7.80
C GLU A 148 -10.12 7.03 -6.75
N ILE A 149 -9.63 5.80 -6.96
CA ILE A 149 -8.62 5.21 -6.07
C ILE A 149 -7.33 6.01 -6.18
N ARG A 150 -6.86 6.54 -5.05
CA ARG A 150 -5.62 7.31 -4.97
C ARG A 150 -4.41 6.40 -5.18
N LEU A 151 -3.50 6.83 -6.05
CA LEU A 151 -2.20 6.22 -6.24
C LEU A 151 -1.12 7.19 -5.84
N PHE A 152 -0.18 6.71 -5.03
CA PHE A 152 0.99 7.48 -4.60
C PHE A 152 2.26 6.84 -5.12
N ARG A 153 3.19 7.65 -5.62
CA ARG A 153 4.57 7.24 -5.83
C ARG A 153 5.41 7.70 -4.65
N LEU A 154 6.17 6.79 -4.08
CA LEU A 154 7.14 7.10 -3.04
C LEU A 154 8.52 7.15 -3.65
N THR A 155 9.19 8.28 -3.48
CA THR A 155 10.56 8.49 -3.92
C THR A 155 11.46 8.66 -2.70
N ARG A 156 12.65 8.07 -2.73
CA ARG A 156 13.63 8.26 -1.64
C ARG A 156 13.93 9.74 -1.48
N ARG A 157 13.95 10.20 -0.23
CA ARG A 157 14.54 11.48 0.11
C ARG A 157 16.03 11.27 0.39
N ASP A 158 16.86 12.16 -0.12
CA ASP A 158 18.23 12.24 0.36
C ASP A 158 18.20 12.54 1.86
N ALA A 159 19.02 11.86 2.64
CA ALA A 159 19.26 12.27 4.02
C ALA A 159 19.68 13.74 3.94
N ASP A 160 18.88 14.65 4.51
CA ASP A 160 19.21 16.06 4.56
C ASP A 160 20.66 16.16 5.02
N GLY A 161 21.51 16.61 4.12
CA GLY A 161 22.88 16.85 4.43
C GLY A 161 22.91 17.86 5.57
N GLY A 162 23.11 17.31 6.77
CA GLY A 162 23.20 18.09 7.97
C GLY A 162 24.38 19.06 7.94
#